data_57fdb3068a5028e3bdd851b234382ea6
#
_entry.id   57fdb3068a5028e3bdd851b234382ea6
#
_cell.length_a   1.000
_cell.length_b   1.000
_cell.length_c   1.000
_cell.angle_alpha   90.00
_cell.angle_beta   90.00
_cell.angle_gamma   90.00
#
_symmetry.space_group_name_H-M   'P 1'
#
loop_
_entity.id
_entity.type
_entity.pdbx_description
1 polymer ?
#
loop_
_entity_poly.entity_id
_entity_poly.type
_entity_poly.pdbx_seq_one_letter_code
_entity_poly.pdbx_strand_id
1 'polypeptide(L)'
;RKIPNYESSGLQGLEQNKTLVFNDDDANTAPVMPEAARSASFVDANGRLVTENTVPAMANGQQVGTYELDPNTGQVTFKPNKSFYGTPDPVVVQVNDADGKPHRARYQPSVTKVTPTSTNAESTGLQGQPQSGKPSFSPGDQAVPIDMAKPMTFENGTDTLVVADQGTYTINADGSITFKPEKKFTGKASPVTVKRVDTNGTEVTATYTPNVTKVTPSSTPATSSGPQGVPQTGTPVFKEGDPAVPIDYSKQMTFDDGQPKKTVVGVGEYTINSDGSITF
;
A
#
# COMPACT_ATOMS: atom_id res chain seq x y z
N ARG A 1 6.93 -24.16 -47.39
CA ARG A 1 6.92 -24.75 -46.07
C ARG A 1 6.22 -23.84 -45.09
N LYS A 2 5.32 -24.39 -44.31
CA LYS A 2 4.72 -23.68 -43.18
C LYS A 2 5.62 -23.76 -41.96
N ILE A 3 5.69 -22.65 -41.23
CA ILE A 3 6.43 -22.59 -39.97
C ILE A 3 5.42 -22.87 -38.84
N PRO A 4 5.61 -23.95 -38.05
CA PRO A 4 4.75 -24.17 -36.88
C PRO A 4 4.89 -23.01 -35.91
N ASN A 5 3.77 -22.64 -35.30
CA ASN A 5 3.68 -21.55 -34.35
C ASN A 5 3.27 -22.09 -32.98
N TYR A 6 4.10 -21.84 -31.99
CA TYR A 6 3.89 -22.25 -30.61
C TYR A 6 3.60 -21.05 -29.73
N GLU A 7 2.70 -21.24 -28.80
CA GLU A 7 2.28 -20.21 -27.86
C GLU A 7 2.39 -20.72 -26.43
N SER A 8 2.51 -19.81 -25.49
CA SER A 8 2.37 -20.07 -24.07
C SER A 8 1.77 -18.85 -23.39
N SER A 9 1.23 -19.03 -22.19
CA SER A 9 0.71 -17.96 -21.37
C SER A 9 1.27 -18.08 -19.97
N GLY A 10 1.52 -16.96 -19.33
CA GLY A 10 2.03 -16.94 -17.97
C GLY A 10 1.77 -15.60 -17.31
N LEU A 11 2.05 -15.54 -16.01
CA LEU A 11 1.84 -14.35 -15.21
C LEU A 11 3.02 -13.37 -15.35
N GLN A 12 2.71 -12.11 -15.18
CA GLN A 12 3.71 -11.03 -15.14
C GLN A 12 4.85 -11.38 -14.18
N GLY A 13 6.08 -11.24 -14.65
CA GLY A 13 7.30 -11.50 -13.88
C GLY A 13 7.74 -12.95 -13.81
N LEU A 14 6.97 -13.90 -14.32
CA LEU A 14 7.32 -15.33 -14.28
C LEU A 14 7.83 -15.82 -15.63
N GLU A 15 8.82 -16.72 -15.58
CA GLU A 15 9.36 -17.36 -16.77
C GLU A 15 8.36 -18.30 -17.42
N GLN A 16 8.43 -18.41 -18.75
CA GLN A 16 7.69 -19.36 -19.56
C GLN A 16 8.66 -20.14 -20.41
N ASN A 17 8.35 -21.38 -20.73
CA ASN A 17 9.16 -22.15 -21.66
C ASN A 17 8.31 -23.00 -22.57
N LYS A 18 8.90 -23.37 -23.70
CA LYS A 18 8.29 -24.26 -24.69
C LYS A 18 9.37 -25.02 -25.43
N THR A 19 9.22 -26.32 -25.57
CA THR A 19 10.07 -27.11 -26.46
C THR A 19 9.45 -27.12 -27.84
N LEU A 20 10.18 -26.59 -28.82
CA LEU A 20 9.70 -26.47 -30.18
C LEU A 20 9.91 -27.81 -30.92
N VAL A 21 8.97 -28.14 -31.81
CA VAL A 21 9.04 -29.29 -32.70
C VAL A 21 9.06 -28.79 -34.12
N PHE A 22 9.96 -29.33 -34.93
CA PHE A 22 10.22 -28.86 -36.29
C PHE A 22 9.72 -29.86 -37.30
N ASN A 23 8.42 -29.78 -37.62
CA ASN A 23 7.70 -30.71 -38.52
C ASN A 23 7.06 -30.01 -39.73
N ASP A 24 7.49 -28.80 -40.06
CA ASP A 24 6.94 -27.98 -41.14
C ASP A 24 5.40 -27.79 -41.04
N ASP A 25 4.88 -27.76 -39.81
CA ASP A 25 3.44 -27.65 -39.52
C ASP A 25 2.61 -28.75 -40.20
N ASP A 26 3.15 -29.98 -40.28
CA ASP A 26 2.53 -31.15 -40.84
C ASP A 26 2.62 -32.32 -39.84
N ALA A 27 1.49 -32.73 -39.30
CA ALA A 27 1.40 -33.84 -38.32
C ALA A 27 1.86 -35.19 -38.89
N ASN A 28 1.86 -35.34 -40.21
CA ASN A 28 2.28 -36.58 -40.90
C ASN A 28 3.77 -36.61 -41.19
N THR A 29 4.45 -35.48 -41.03
CA THR A 29 5.92 -35.39 -41.23
C THR A 29 6.62 -35.73 -39.93
N ALA A 30 7.58 -36.65 -40.01
CA ALA A 30 8.43 -36.96 -38.85
C ALA A 30 9.18 -35.70 -38.39
N PRO A 31 9.10 -35.31 -37.08
CA PRO A 31 9.78 -34.10 -36.63
C PRO A 31 11.28 -34.23 -36.72
N VAL A 32 11.92 -33.12 -37.13
CA VAL A 32 13.37 -32.95 -36.99
C VAL A 32 13.63 -32.32 -35.64
N MET A 33 14.46 -32.95 -34.81
CA MET A 33 14.80 -32.42 -33.50
C MET A 33 16.28 -32.07 -33.46
N PRO A 34 16.67 -31.03 -32.68
CA PRO A 34 18.08 -30.74 -32.51
C PRO A 34 18.79 -31.86 -31.74
N GLU A 35 20.07 -31.99 -32.01
CA GLU A 35 20.97 -32.92 -31.31
C GLU A 35 22.36 -32.30 -31.26
N ALA A 36 23.30 -32.91 -30.52
CA ALA A 36 24.64 -32.34 -30.33
C ALA A 36 25.36 -32.04 -31.66
N ALA A 37 25.14 -32.88 -32.68
CA ALA A 37 25.78 -32.72 -34.00
C ALA A 37 25.05 -31.67 -34.87
N ARG A 38 23.79 -31.41 -34.63
CA ARG A 38 22.95 -30.46 -35.38
C ARG A 38 22.11 -29.64 -34.37
N SER A 39 22.74 -28.67 -33.76
CA SER A 39 22.11 -27.84 -32.74
C SER A 39 21.13 -26.83 -33.37
N ALA A 40 20.16 -26.39 -32.55
CA ALA A 40 19.23 -25.32 -32.92
C ALA A 40 19.90 -23.96 -32.78
N SER A 41 19.40 -22.98 -33.55
CA SER A 41 19.84 -21.58 -33.49
C SER A 41 18.63 -20.65 -33.58
N PHE A 42 18.71 -19.49 -32.96
CA PHE A 42 17.78 -18.40 -33.23
C PHE A 42 17.96 -17.86 -34.63
N VAL A 43 16.91 -17.28 -35.18
CA VAL A 43 16.90 -16.63 -36.49
C VAL A 43 16.47 -15.17 -36.29
N ASP A 44 17.23 -14.22 -36.83
CA ASP A 44 16.89 -12.80 -36.71
C ASP A 44 15.78 -12.37 -37.67
N ALA A 45 15.39 -11.09 -37.59
CA ALA A 45 14.33 -10.53 -38.42
C ALA A 45 14.67 -10.54 -39.92
N ASN A 46 15.94 -10.67 -40.28
CA ASN A 46 16.40 -10.74 -41.67
C ASN A 46 16.55 -12.20 -42.15
N GLY A 47 16.16 -13.18 -41.35
CA GLY A 47 16.24 -14.57 -41.69
C GLY A 47 17.63 -15.20 -41.51
N ARG A 48 18.56 -14.50 -40.86
CA ARG A 48 19.93 -14.96 -40.59
C ARG A 48 20.05 -15.68 -39.27
N LEU A 49 20.89 -16.70 -39.20
CA LEU A 49 21.17 -17.40 -37.97
C LEU A 49 21.93 -16.49 -36.99
N VAL A 50 21.55 -16.59 -35.73
CA VAL A 50 22.18 -15.90 -34.62
C VAL A 50 23.05 -16.90 -33.86
N THR A 51 24.29 -16.53 -33.56
CA THR A 51 25.22 -17.42 -32.87
C THR A 51 24.96 -17.49 -31.37
N GLU A 52 24.41 -16.43 -30.78
CA GLU A 52 24.07 -16.36 -29.37
C GLU A 52 22.84 -17.21 -29.05
N ASN A 53 22.82 -17.81 -27.87
CA ASN A 53 21.69 -18.58 -27.34
C ASN A 53 20.76 -17.73 -26.43
N THR A 54 21.03 -16.45 -26.33
CA THR A 54 20.20 -15.46 -25.66
C THR A 54 20.01 -14.26 -26.56
N VAL A 55 18.75 -13.88 -26.79
CA VAL A 55 18.41 -12.72 -27.61
C VAL A 55 17.39 -11.85 -26.88
N PRO A 56 17.36 -10.54 -27.16
CA PRO A 56 16.33 -9.67 -26.57
C PRO A 56 14.92 -10.07 -27.03
N ALA A 57 13.96 -10.04 -26.11
CA ALA A 57 12.54 -10.08 -26.44
C ALA A 57 12.07 -8.62 -26.56
N MET A 58 11.46 -8.29 -27.70
CA MET A 58 11.08 -6.92 -28.03
C MET A 58 9.57 -6.76 -28.10
N ALA A 59 9.07 -5.58 -27.74
CA ALA A 59 7.69 -5.17 -28.01
C ALA A 59 7.68 -3.67 -28.30
N ASN A 60 7.06 -3.26 -29.41
CA ASN A 60 6.98 -1.86 -29.82
C ASN A 60 8.36 -1.16 -29.85
N GLY A 61 9.39 -1.88 -30.30
CA GLY A 61 10.74 -1.34 -30.39
C GLY A 61 11.52 -1.25 -29.09
N GLN A 62 10.99 -1.75 -28.00
CA GLN A 62 11.65 -1.75 -26.69
C GLN A 62 11.91 -3.17 -26.19
N GLN A 63 13.00 -3.36 -25.47
CA GLN A 63 13.29 -4.65 -24.86
C GLN A 63 12.40 -4.86 -23.65
N VAL A 64 11.66 -5.99 -23.63
CA VAL A 64 10.71 -6.34 -22.60
C VAL A 64 11.10 -7.62 -21.85
N GLY A 65 12.21 -8.22 -22.22
CA GLY A 65 12.73 -9.45 -21.63
C GLY A 65 13.80 -10.08 -22.51
N THR A 66 14.02 -11.38 -22.31
CA THR A 66 14.97 -12.17 -23.11
C THR A 66 14.36 -13.52 -23.48
N TYR A 67 14.80 -14.05 -24.63
CA TYR A 67 14.61 -15.46 -24.99
C TYR A 67 15.94 -16.19 -24.84
N GLU A 68 15.92 -17.34 -24.20
CA GLU A 68 17.07 -18.25 -24.08
C GLU A 68 16.75 -19.56 -24.79
N LEU A 69 17.69 -20.05 -25.59
CA LEU A 69 17.57 -21.31 -26.33
C LEU A 69 18.48 -22.36 -25.74
N ASP A 70 17.92 -23.55 -25.45
CA ASP A 70 18.74 -24.74 -25.29
C ASP A 70 18.98 -25.32 -26.69
N PRO A 71 20.22 -25.20 -27.24
CA PRO A 71 20.48 -25.59 -28.62
C PRO A 71 20.41 -27.10 -28.86
N ASN A 72 20.46 -27.91 -27.80
CA ASN A 72 20.46 -29.38 -27.90
C ASN A 72 19.04 -29.96 -27.83
N THR A 73 18.07 -29.24 -27.28
CA THR A 73 16.71 -29.70 -27.08
C THR A 73 15.66 -28.92 -27.88
N GLY A 74 15.96 -27.69 -28.27
CA GLY A 74 15.01 -26.77 -28.90
C GLY A 74 14.09 -26.09 -27.91
N GLN A 75 14.34 -26.21 -26.62
CA GLN A 75 13.57 -25.51 -25.60
C GLN A 75 13.91 -24.01 -25.62
N VAL A 76 12.89 -23.17 -25.67
CA VAL A 76 13.00 -21.72 -25.52
C VAL A 76 12.42 -21.32 -24.17
N THR A 77 13.17 -20.54 -23.41
CA THR A 77 12.73 -19.94 -22.17
C THR A 77 12.57 -18.45 -22.40
N PHE A 78 11.37 -17.93 -22.09
CA PHE A 78 11.09 -16.50 -22.10
C PHE A 78 11.19 -15.96 -20.67
N LYS A 79 12.07 -14.99 -20.47
CA LYS A 79 12.27 -14.28 -19.20
C LYS A 79 11.75 -12.85 -19.35
N PRO A 80 10.51 -12.55 -18.95
CA PRO A 80 9.99 -11.19 -19.07
C PRO A 80 10.62 -10.26 -18.03
N ASN A 81 10.73 -8.98 -18.38
CA ASN A 81 10.95 -7.94 -17.38
C ASN A 81 9.77 -7.91 -16.42
N LYS A 82 10.02 -7.61 -15.16
CA LYS A 82 8.98 -7.62 -14.11
C LYS A 82 7.84 -6.66 -14.38
N SER A 83 8.10 -5.56 -15.06
CA SER A 83 7.07 -4.55 -15.40
C SER A 83 6.28 -4.87 -16.66
N PHE A 84 6.69 -5.90 -17.44
CA PHE A 84 6.07 -6.19 -18.73
C PHE A 84 4.82 -7.08 -18.58
N TYR A 85 3.77 -6.72 -19.28
CA TYR A 85 2.61 -7.57 -19.57
C TYR A 85 2.15 -7.30 -21.01
N GLY A 86 1.58 -8.32 -21.64
CA GLY A 86 1.19 -8.27 -23.05
C GLY A 86 1.89 -9.35 -23.83
N THR A 87 2.01 -9.15 -25.15
CA THR A 87 2.59 -10.13 -26.08
C THR A 87 3.80 -9.52 -26.77
N PRO A 88 5.01 -10.05 -26.53
CA PRO A 88 6.19 -9.59 -27.23
C PRO A 88 6.21 -10.08 -28.69
N ASP A 89 7.14 -9.54 -29.49
CA ASP A 89 7.39 -10.06 -30.80
C ASP A 89 7.83 -11.53 -30.70
N PRO A 90 7.39 -12.40 -31.63
CA PRO A 90 7.76 -13.81 -31.63
C PRO A 90 9.27 -13.98 -31.91
N VAL A 91 9.77 -15.13 -31.51
CA VAL A 91 11.13 -15.56 -31.85
C VAL A 91 11.05 -16.75 -32.79
N VAL A 92 12.01 -16.89 -33.69
CA VAL A 92 12.13 -17.99 -34.64
C VAL A 92 13.38 -18.79 -34.34
N VAL A 93 13.25 -20.11 -34.38
CA VAL A 93 14.35 -21.06 -34.17
C VAL A 93 14.46 -21.95 -35.40
N GLN A 94 15.69 -22.29 -35.78
CA GLN A 94 15.98 -23.19 -36.89
C GLN A 94 16.79 -24.38 -36.44
N VAL A 95 16.47 -25.54 -36.99
CA VAL A 95 17.32 -26.76 -36.93
C VAL A 95 17.49 -27.27 -38.36
N ASN A 96 18.65 -27.81 -38.67
CA ASN A 96 18.90 -28.47 -39.96
C ASN A 96 18.69 -29.97 -39.82
N ASP A 97 18.12 -30.61 -40.87
CA ASP A 97 18.04 -32.05 -40.93
C ASP A 97 19.36 -32.71 -41.35
N ALA A 98 19.38 -34.02 -41.47
CA ALA A 98 20.60 -34.77 -41.85
C ALA A 98 21.10 -34.42 -43.26
N ASP A 99 20.20 -33.93 -44.12
CA ASP A 99 20.51 -33.51 -45.49
C ASP A 99 20.91 -32.01 -45.57
N GLY A 100 20.96 -31.34 -44.43
CA GLY A 100 21.29 -29.93 -44.36
C GLY A 100 20.14 -28.97 -44.66
N LYS A 101 18.91 -29.48 -44.79
CA LYS A 101 17.74 -28.64 -45.05
C LYS A 101 17.27 -27.95 -43.76
N PRO A 102 16.98 -26.64 -43.81
CA PRO A 102 16.49 -25.91 -42.64
C PRO A 102 15.03 -26.15 -42.34
N HIS A 103 14.69 -26.29 -41.06
CA HIS A 103 13.34 -26.36 -40.54
C HIS A 103 13.21 -25.32 -39.43
N ARG A 104 12.17 -24.50 -39.49
CA ARG A 104 11.95 -23.39 -38.56
C ARG A 104 10.67 -23.57 -37.76
N ALA A 105 10.64 -23.04 -36.59
CA ALA A 105 9.47 -22.92 -35.72
C ALA A 105 9.45 -21.57 -35.04
N ARG A 106 8.27 -21.04 -34.79
CA ARG A 106 8.04 -19.75 -34.15
C ARG A 106 7.46 -19.96 -32.76
N TYR A 107 7.90 -19.14 -31.80
CA TYR A 107 7.37 -19.12 -30.44
C TYR A 107 6.97 -17.72 -30.05
N GLN A 108 5.75 -17.57 -29.52
CA GLN A 108 5.21 -16.30 -29.03
C GLN A 108 4.50 -16.50 -27.70
N PRO A 109 5.11 -16.08 -26.59
CA PRO A 109 4.47 -16.12 -25.28
C PRO A 109 3.51 -14.95 -25.11
N SER A 110 2.57 -15.07 -24.17
CA SER A 110 1.74 -13.97 -23.70
C SER A 110 1.87 -13.84 -22.18
N VAL A 111 1.88 -12.61 -21.69
CA VAL A 111 2.05 -12.29 -20.27
C VAL A 111 0.80 -11.61 -19.76
N THR A 112 0.18 -12.21 -18.75
CA THR A 112 -1.00 -11.68 -18.08
C THR A 112 -0.58 -10.77 -16.93
N LYS A 113 -1.12 -9.56 -16.91
CA LYS A 113 -0.88 -8.60 -15.83
C LYS A 113 -1.31 -9.14 -14.48
N VAL A 114 -0.52 -8.90 -13.46
CA VAL A 114 -0.84 -9.21 -12.05
C VAL A 114 -1.03 -7.90 -11.31
N THR A 115 -2.20 -7.74 -10.69
CA THR A 115 -2.57 -6.49 -10.01
C THR A 115 -2.87 -6.79 -8.55
N PRO A 116 -2.06 -6.28 -7.60
CA PRO A 116 -2.37 -6.40 -6.18
C PRO A 116 -3.57 -5.54 -5.80
N THR A 117 -4.21 -5.88 -4.69
CA THR A 117 -5.38 -5.18 -4.17
C THR A 117 -5.16 -4.77 -2.72
N SER A 118 -6.04 -3.93 -2.20
CA SER A 118 -5.96 -3.44 -0.83
C SER A 118 -7.33 -3.28 -0.19
N THR A 119 -7.34 -3.20 1.13
CA THR A 119 -8.51 -2.86 1.93
C THR A 119 -8.15 -1.66 2.81
N ASN A 120 -8.98 -0.63 2.76
CA ASN A 120 -8.83 0.57 3.56
C ASN A 120 -9.14 0.29 5.03
N ALA A 121 -8.62 1.13 5.92
CA ALA A 121 -8.87 1.05 7.35
C ALA A 121 -9.55 2.31 7.86
N GLU A 122 -10.32 2.14 8.92
CA GLU A 122 -10.95 3.21 9.67
C GLU A 122 -10.77 2.94 11.15
N SER A 123 -10.88 3.97 11.98
CA SER A 123 -10.91 3.84 13.42
C SER A 123 -11.75 4.95 14.05
N THR A 124 -12.17 4.74 15.29
CA THR A 124 -12.87 5.73 16.09
C THR A 124 -12.22 5.79 17.45
N GLY A 125 -12.02 6.98 17.97
CA GLY A 125 -11.43 7.19 19.29
C GLY A 125 -11.85 8.51 19.89
N LEU A 126 -11.53 8.71 21.17
CA LEU A 126 -11.91 9.90 21.90
C LEU A 126 -10.96 11.05 21.58
N GLN A 127 -11.49 12.27 21.66
CA GLN A 127 -10.70 13.50 21.52
C GLN A 127 -9.44 13.46 22.36
N GLY A 128 -8.30 13.79 21.77
CA GLY A 128 -7.02 13.84 22.43
C GLY A 128 -6.35 12.48 22.68
N GLN A 129 -7.00 11.36 22.33
CA GLN A 129 -6.49 10.01 22.59
C GLN A 129 -5.95 9.37 21.31
N PRO A 130 -4.82 8.66 21.37
CA PRO A 130 -4.32 7.90 20.23
C PRO A 130 -5.30 6.80 19.81
N GLN A 131 -5.35 6.54 18.50
CA GLN A 131 -6.10 5.44 17.93
C GLN A 131 -5.31 4.83 16.77
N SER A 132 -5.64 3.62 16.37
CA SER A 132 -4.93 2.94 15.30
C SER A 132 -5.85 2.20 14.36
N GLY A 133 -5.37 1.98 13.16
CA GLY A 133 -6.00 1.16 12.15
C GLY A 133 -4.96 0.45 11.31
N LYS A 134 -5.37 -0.64 10.65
CA LYS A 134 -4.44 -1.45 9.85
C LYS A 134 -5.03 -1.70 8.48
N PRO A 135 -4.63 -0.92 7.46
CA PRO A 135 -4.93 -1.26 6.07
C PRO A 135 -4.27 -2.59 5.71
N SER A 136 -4.87 -3.33 4.80
CA SER A 136 -4.32 -4.60 4.35
C SER A 136 -4.08 -4.61 2.85
N PHE A 137 -3.15 -5.47 2.41
CA PHE A 137 -2.77 -5.61 1.02
C PHE A 137 -2.77 -7.08 0.66
N SER A 138 -3.25 -7.38 -0.54
CA SER A 138 -3.32 -8.75 -1.06
C SER A 138 -2.64 -8.85 -2.41
N PRO A 139 -1.87 -9.91 -2.66
CA PRO A 139 -1.26 -10.12 -3.97
C PRO A 139 -2.36 -10.37 -5.02
N GLY A 140 -2.07 -9.99 -6.26
CA GLY A 140 -2.93 -10.35 -7.38
C GLY A 140 -2.89 -11.83 -7.71
N ASP A 141 -1.77 -12.49 -7.39
CA ASP A 141 -1.56 -13.92 -7.48
C ASP A 141 -0.51 -14.34 -6.44
N GLN A 142 -0.65 -15.55 -5.89
CA GLN A 142 0.28 -16.06 -4.86
C GLN A 142 1.73 -16.14 -5.35
N ALA A 143 1.93 -16.32 -6.66
CA ALA A 143 3.27 -16.37 -7.25
C ALA A 143 3.95 -15.00 -7.32
N VAL A 144 3.20 -13.91 -7.13
CA VAL A 144 3.68 -12.52 -7.13
C VAL A 144 3.22 -11.86 -5.83
N PRO A 145 3.83 -12.22 -4.69
CA PRO A 145 3.42 -11.71 -3.39
C PRO A 145 3.70 -10.21 -3.22
N ILE A 146 3.06 -9.62 -2.23
CA ILE A 146 3.47 -8.30 -1.73
C ILE A 146 4.92 -8.39 -1.26
N ASP A 147 5.75 -7.43 -1.66
CA ASP A 147 7.17 -7.40 -1.30
C ASP A 147 7.33 -6.85 0.12
N MET A 148 7.38 -7.77 1.08
CA MET A 148 7.50 -7.41 2.50
C MET A 148 8.91 -6.94 2.88
N ALA A 149 9.90 -7.10 2.00
CA ALA A 149 11.23 -6.54 2.20
C ALA A 149 11.25 -5.02 2.01
N LYS A 150 10.24 -4.47 1.32
CA LYS A 150 10.08 -3.03 1.15
C LYS A 150 9.03 -2.54 2.15
N PRO A 151 9.37 -1.57 3.01
CA PRO A 151 8.44 -1.08 4.02
C PRO A 151 7.26 -0.33 3.39
N MET A 152 6.11 -0.40 4.05
CA MET A 152 4.98 0.46 3.75
C MET A 152 5.34 1.92 4.04
N THR A 153 4.94 2.83 3.17
CA THR A 153 5.19 4.26 3.34
C THR A 153 3.93 5.07 3.10
N PHE A 154 3.89 6.29 3.67
CA PHE A 154 2.97 7.33 3.23
C PHE A 154 3.37 7.85 1.84
N GLU A 155 2.54 8.70 1.24
CA GLU A 155 2.81 9.27 -0.09
C GLU A 155 4.11 10.06 -0.15
N ASN A 156 4.55 10.64 0.98
CA ASN A 156 5.82 11.36 1.07
C ASN A 156 7.05 10.45 1.12
N GLY A 157 6.87 9.12 1.04
CA GLY A 157 7.96 8.15 1.08
C GLY A 157 8.51 7.84 2.47
N THR A 158 7.90 8.37 3.54
CA THR A 158 8.34 8.18 4.93
C THR A 158 7.30 7.39 5.74
N ASP A 159 7.64 7.08 6.98
CA ASP A 159 6.78 6.37 7.93
C ASP A 159 6.06 7.30 8.92
N THR A 160 6.20 8.61 8.76
CA THR A 160 5.58 9.62 9.62
C THR A 160 4.97 10.72 8.75
N LEU A 161 3.74 11.12 9.07
CA LEU A 161 3.02 12.17 8.36
C LEU A 161 2.30 13.08 9.35
N VAL A 162 2.55 14.39 9.25
CA VAL A 162 1.85 15.41 10.02
C VAL A 162 0.80 16.07 9.15
N VAL A 163 -0.45 16.06 9.61
CA VAL A 163 -1.56 16.80 8.98
C VAL A 163 -1.89 17.97 9.89
N ALA A 164 -1.65 19.19 9.42
CA ALA A 164 -1.85 20.40 10.20
C ALA A 164 -3.26 20.49 10.77
N ASP A 165 -3.36 20.84 12.05
CA ASP A 165 -4.62 21.00 12.81
C ASP A 165 -5.42 19.71 12.99
N GLN A 166 -4.92 18.57 12.55
CA GLN A 166 -5.58 17.26 12.75
C GLN A 166 -4.77 16.34 13.65
N GLY A 167 -3.51 16.06 13.29
CA GLY A 167 -2.66 15.20 14.10
C GLY A 167 -1.51 14.58 13.34
N THR A 168 -0.87 13.60 13.97
CA THR A 168 0.33 12.93 13.45
C THR A 168 0.07 11.44 13.28
N TYR A 169 0.46 10.91 12.12
CA TYR A 169 0.36 9.49 11.76
C TYR A 169 1.74 8.85 11.77
N THR A 170 1.84 7.64 12.32
CA THR A 170 3.06 6.84 12.32
C THR A 170 2.76 5.43 11.88
N ILE A 171 3.53 4.90 10.92
CA ILE A 171 3.44 3.50 10.50
C ILE A 171 4.26 2.66 11.47
N ASN A 172 3.64 1.62 12.04
CA ASN A 172 4.28 0.70 12.96
C ASN A 172 4.85 -0.52 12.22
N ALA A 173 5.74 -1.25 12.86
CA ALA A 173 6.41 -2.41 12.27
C ALA A 173 5.45 -3.51 11.82
N ASP A 174 4.30 -3.66 12.46
CA ASP A 174 3.27 -4.65 12.12
C ASP A 174 2.35 -4.22 10.95
N GLY A 175 2.57 -3.01 10.40
CA GLY A 175 1.74 -2.45 9.33
C GLY A 175 0.53 -1.68 9.82
N SER A 176 0.31 -1.57 11.12
CA SER A 176 -0.71 -0.67 11.67
C SER A 176 -0.24 0.78 11.62
N ILE A 177 -1.20 1.70 11.66
CA ILE A 177 -0.96 3.13 11.66
C ILE A 177 -1.52 3.69 12.95
N THR A 178 -0.69 4.40 13.71
CA THR A 178 -1.13 5.12 14.91
C THR A 178 -1.41 6.57 14.53
N PHE A 179 -2.59 7.06 14.92
CA PHE A 179 -2.98 8.46 14.80
C PHE A 179 -3.02 9.10 16.18
N LYS A 180 -2.22 10.16 16.37
CA LYS A 180 -2.24 11.02 17.55
C LYS A 180 -2.93 12.32 17.17
N PRO A 181 -4.20 12.53 17.55
CA PRO A 181 -4.90 13.75 17.18
C PRO A 181 -4.37 14.95 17.93
N GLU A 182 -4.47 16.11 17.32
CA GLU A 182 -4.35 17.38 18.05
C GLU A 182 -5.49 17.47 19.08
N LYS A 183 -5.19 18.05 20.27
CA LYS A 183 -6.15 18.06 21.40
C LYS A 183 -7.49 18.69 21.06
N LYS A 184 -7.50 19.69 20.17
CA LYS A 184 -8.72 20.39 19.76
C LYS A 184 -9.44 19.72 18.60
N PHE A 185 -8.83 18.75 17.93
CA PHE A 185 -9.42 18.14 16.75
C PHE A 185 -10.55 17.19 17.13
N THR A 186 -11.68 17.33 16.45
CA THR A 186 -12.85 16.43 16.54
C THR A 186 -13.41 16.19 15.15
N GLY A 187 -14.08 15.05 14.98
CA GLY A 187 -14.72 14.69 13.74
C GLY A 187 -13.84 13.76 12.88
N LYS A 188 -14.24 13.63 11.64
CA LYS A 188 -13.57 12.75 10.66
C LYS A 188 -12.31 13.43 10.15
N ALA A 189 -11.17 12.77 10.30
CA ALA A 189 -9.91 13.25 9.76
C ALA A 189 -9.87 13.10 8.23
N SER A 190 -9.00 13.85 7.57
CA SER A 190 -8.70 13.66 6.16
C SER A 190 -8.05 12.30 5.97
N PRO A 191 -8.46 11.49 4.98
CA PRO A 191 -7.83 10.20 4.73
C PRO A 191 -6.35 10.36 4.44
N VAL A 192 -5.52 9.47 4.98
CA VAL A 192 -4.11 9.37 4.61
C VAL A 192 -3.91 8.13 3.76
N THR A 193 -3.00 8.21 2.81
CA THR A 193 -2.73 7.15 1.86
C THR A 193 -1.40 6.49 2.18
N VAL A 194 -1.39 5.17 2.21
CA VAL A 194 -0.19 4.35 2.34
C VAL A 194 -0.01 3.48 1.11
N LYS A 195 1.24 3.10 0.85
CA LYS A 195 1.63 2.39 -0.35
C LYS A 195 2.52 1.20 -0.03
N ARG A 196 2.29 0.10 -0.73
CA ARG A 196 3.21 -1.05 -0.86
C ARG A 196 3.41 -1.38 -2.33
N VAL A 197 4.35 -2.24 -2.62
CA VAL A 197 4.58 -2.82 -3.94
C VAL A 197 4.57 -4.34 -3.85
N ASP A 198 4.22 -5.00 -4.95
CA ASP A 198 4.44 -6.44 -5.08
C ASP A 198 5.86 -6.75 -5.58
N THR A 199 6.18 -8.04 -5.75
CA THR A 199 7.51 -8.46 -6.21
C THR A 199 7.82 -8.10 -7.66
N ASN A 200 6.82 -7.66 -8.42
CA ASN A 200 7.02 -7.05 -9.75
C ASN A 200 7.26 -5.54 -9.67
N GLY A 201 7.15 -4.93 -8.50
CA GLY A 201 7.24 -3.50 -8.33
C GLY A 201 5.94 -2.76 -8.63
N THR A 202 4.82 -3.48 -8.81
CA THR A 202 3.52 -2.86 -9.02
C THR A 202 3.02 -2.23 -7.71
N GLU A 203 2.70 -0.94 -7.76
CA GLU A 203 2.22 -0.19 -6.61
C GLU A 203 0.76 -0.49 -6.31
N VAL A 204 0.44 -0.53 -5.01
CA VAL A 204 -0.91 -0.64 -4.50
C VAL A 204 -1.05 0.29 -3.30
N THR A 205 -2.16 1.02 -3.23
CA THR A 205 -2.40 2.00 -2.17
C THR A 205 -3.64 1.62 -1.37
N ALA A 206 -3.66 2.08 -0.11
CA ALA A 206 -4.80 1.98 0.78
C ALA A 206 -4.91 3.26 1.60
N THR A 207 -6.09 3.56 2.10
CA THR A 207 -6.32 4.72 2.97
C THR A 207 -6.62 4.30 4.39
N TYR A 208 -6.28 5.19 5.32
CA TYR A 208 -6.67 5.13 6.72
C TYR A 208 -7.39 6.43 7.09
N THR A 209 -8.58 6.31 7.66
CA THR A 209 -9.40 7.45 8.07
C THR A 209 -9.81 7.29 9.52
N PRO A 210 -9.19 8.01 10.47
CA PRO A 210 -9.65 8.04 11.85
C PRO A 210 -10.82 9.01 12.02
N ASN A 211 -11.70 8.70 12.97
CA ASN A 211 -12.78 9.56 13.42
C ASN A 211 -12.61 9.85 14.90
N VAL A 212 -12.65 11.12 15.29
CA VAL A 212 -12.42 11.58 16.66
C VAL A 212 -13.74 12.05 17.27
N THR A 213 -14.17 11.34 18.32
CA THR A 213 -15.38 11.67 19.06
C THR A 213 -15.07 12.79 20.06
N LYS A 214 -15.82 13.87 19.98
CA LYS A 214 -15.71 15.00 20.91
C LYS A 214 -16.00 14.54 22.34
N VAL A 215 -15.20 15.01 23.30
CA VAL A 215 -15.40 14.80 24.73
C VAL A 215 -15.79 16.14 25.34
N THR A 216 -16.97 16.19 25.95
CA THR A 216 -17.51 17.43 26.54
C THR A 216 -17.71 17.24 28.04
N PRO A 217 -16.97 17.99 28.88
CA PRO A 217 -17.22 17.98 30.32
C PRO A 217 -18.53 18.68 30.66
N SER A 218 -19.03 18.44 31.85
CA SER A 218 -20.27 19.04 32.35
C SER A 218 -20.06 19.66 33.72
N SER A 219 -21.04 20.45 34.16
CA SER A 219 -20.97 21.08 35.45
C SER A 219 -22.36 21.20 36.09
N THR A 220 -22.37 21.32 37.43
CA THR A 220 -23.55 21.59 38.20
C THR A 220 -23.35 22.90 38.95
N PRO A 221 -24.24 23.89 38.78
CA PRO A 221 -24.16 25.14 39.53
C PRO A 221 -24.42 24.91 41.02
N ALA A 222 -23.92 25.85 41.82
CA ALA A 222 -24.15 25.85 43.27
C ALA A 222 -24.99 27.07 43.65
N THR A 223 -25.81 26.87 44.69
CA THR A 223 -26.58 27.95 45.32
C THR A 223 -26.36 27.91 46.83
N SER A 224 -26.52 29.05 47.48
CA SER A 224 -26.45 29.15 48.94
C SER A 224 -27.47 30.16 49.48
N SER A 225 -27.79 30.07 50.77
CA SER A 225 -28.64 31.03 51.47
C SER A 225 -27.98 31.38 52.79
N GLY A 226 -28.15 32.61 53.23
CA GLY A 226 -27.64 33.05 54.49
C GLY A 226 -28.17 34.39 54.93
N PRO A 227 -28.01 34.80 56.21
CA PRO A 227 -28.41 36.08 56.68
C PRO A 227 -27.65 37.23 56.07
N GLN A 228 -28.28 38.41 56.07
CA GLN A 228 -27.65 39.65 55.59
C GLN A 228 -26.33 39.89 56.30
N GLY A 229 -25.27 40.25 55.58
CA GLY A 229 -23.97 40.58 56.09
C GLY A 229 -23.09 39.41 56.57
N VAL A 230 -23.55 38.19 56.44
CA VAL A 230 -22.83 36.98 56.85
C VAL A 230 -22.28 36.28 55.60
N PRO A 231 -20.99 35.90 55.57
CA PRO A 231 -20.42 35.20 54.45
C PRO A 231 -21.10 33.83 54.22
N GLN A 232 -21.23 33.47 52.92
CA GLN A 232 -21.79 32.21 52.45
C GLN A 232 -20.78 31.51 51.59
N THR A 233 -20.89 30.17 51.49
CA THR A 233 -20.06 29.38 50.60
C THR A 233 -20.92 28.43 49.74
N GLY A 234 -20.49 28.15 48.55
CA GLY A 234 -21.06 27.16 47.66
C GLY A 234 -19.96 26.51 46.81
N THR A 235 -20.19 25.26 46.45
CA THR A 235 -19.20 24.51 45.65
C THR A 235 -19.84 24.05 44.35
N PRO A 236 -19.57 24.69 43.21
CA PRO A 236 -19.93 24.13 41.91
C PRO A 236 -19.17 22.84 41.68
N VAL A 237 -19.76 21.91 40.92
CA VAL A 237 -19.20 20.60 40.67
C VAL A 237 -18.92 20.49 39.16
N PHE A 238 -17.73 20.00 38.82
CA PHE A 238 -17.33 19.74 37.44
C PHE A 238 -17.14 18.25 37.26
N LYS A 239 -17.59 17.74 36.12
CA LYS A 239 -17.50 16.31 35.79
C LYS A 239 -16.89 16.15 34.41
N GLU A 240 -15.91 15.26 34.31
CA GLU A 240 -15.32 14.89 33.01
C GLU A 240 -16.39 14.28 32.08
N GLY A 241 -16.22 14.49 30.75
CA GLY A 241 -17.07 13.86 29.75
C GLY A 241 -16.76 12.39 29.58
N ASP A 242 -15.52 11.98 29.86
CA ASP A 242 -15.06 10.61 29.85
C ASP A 242 -13.88 10.47 30.82
N PRO A 243 -13.76 9.35 31.55
CA PRO A 243 -12.63 9.15 32.49
C PRO A 243 -11.26 9.23 31.86
N ALA A 244 -11.14 8.93 30.54
CA ALA A 244 -9.88 9.03 29.80
C ALA A 244 -9.45 10.47 29.54
N VAL A 245 -10.38 11.44 29.69
CA VAL A 245 -10.13 12.87 29.49
C VAL A 245 -10.61 13.61 30.75
N PRO A 246 -9.87 13.52 31.86
CA PRO A 246 -10.29 14.10 33.13
C PRO A 246 -10.28 15.63 33.13
N ILE A 247 -10.95 16.22 34.10
CA ILE A 247 -10.79 17.64 34.41
C ILE A 247 -9.32 17.90 34.76
N ASP A 248 -8.73 18.94 34.19
CA ASP A 248 -7.33 19.29 34.42
C ASP A 248 -7.19 20.11 35.71
N TYR A 249 -6.92 19.45 36.82
CA TYR A 249 -6.73 20.08 38.12
C TYR A 249 -5.39 20.80 38.27
N SER A 250 -4.46 20.65 37.31
CA SER A 250 -3.24 21.48 37.29
C SER A 250 -3.54 22.92 36.89
N LYS A 251 -4.68 23.16 36.26
CA LYS A 251 -5.18 24.49 35.95
C LYS A 251 -6.23 24.88 36.98
N GLN A 252 -6.05 26.07 37.57
CA GLN A 252 -6.92 26.57 38.61
C GLN A 252 -8.30 26.94 38.05
N MET A 253 -9.34 26.76 38.88
CA MET A 253 -10.66 27.31 38.64
C MET A 253 -10.60 28.83 38.67
N THR A 254 -11.24 29.46 37.71
CA THR A 254 -11.32 30.93 37.62
C THR A 254 -12.75 31.38 37.39
N PHE A 255 -13.02 32.64 37.69
CA PHE A 255 -14.20 33.31 37.17
C PHE A 255 -14.04 33.54 35.67
N ASP A 256 -15.11 34.00 35.01
CA ASP A 256 -15.13 34.23 33.56
C ASP A 256 -14.12 35.28 33.09
N ASP A 257 -13.65 36.15 33.97
CA ASP A 257 -12.59 37.14 33.73
C ASP A 257 -11.17 36.55 33.89
N GLY A 258 -11.05 35.27 34.18
CA GLY A 258 -9.76 34.61 34.41
C GLY A 258 -9.16 34.82 35.78
N GLN A 259 -9.85 35.43 36.72
CA GLN A 259 -9.37 35.81 38.05
C GLN A 259 -9.94 34.92 39.15
N PRO A 260 -9.25 34.78 40.29
CA PRO A 260 -9.75 34.02 41.46
C PRO A 260 -10.69 34.86 42.36
N LYS A 261 -10.85 36.14 42.10
CA LYS A 261 -11.73 37.03 42.82
C LYS A 261 -12.59 37.81 41.87
N LYS A 262 -13.82 38.13 42.29
CA LYS A 262 -14.73 38.93 41.50
C LYS A 262 -15.59 39.78 42.43
N THR A 263 -15.63 41.08 42.14
CA THR A 263 -16.51 42.03 42.85
C THR A 263 -17.70 42.36 41.98
N VAL A 264 -18.92 42.19 42.50
CA VAL A 264 -20.16 42.66 41.91
C VAL A 264 -20.67 43.85 42.69
N VAL A 265 -20.60 45.04 42.08
CA VAL A 265 -20.91 46.30 42.74
C VAL A 265 -22.35 46.27 43.30
N GLY A 266 -22.49 46.69 44.59
CA GLY A 266 -23.77 46.68 45.28
C GLY A 266 -24.27 45.35 45.76
N VAL A 267 -23.51 44.25 45.47
CA VAL A 267 -23.91 42.87 45.81
C VAL A 267 -22.88 42.26 46.79
N GLY A 268 -21.62 42.22 46.38
CA GLY A 268 -20.59 41.62 47.24
C GLY A 268 -19.36 41.19 46.48
N GLU A 269 -18.46 40.50 47.19
CA GLU A 269 -17.20 39.99 46.69
C GLU A 269 -17.18 38.45 46.73
N TYR A 270 -16.73 37.83 45.63
CA TYR A 270 -16.58 36.38 45.49
C TYR A 270 -15.13 36.01 45.47
N THR A 271 -14.75 34.97 46.21
CA THR A 271 -13.39 34.43 46.23
C THR A 271 -13.43 32.91 46.00
N ILE A 272 -12.64 32.41 45.06
CA ILE A 272 -12.46 30.95 44.83
C ILE A 272 -11.44 30.46 45.82
N ASN A 273 -11.80 29.42 46.59
CA ASN A 273 -10.93 28.81 47.58
C ASN A 273 -10.17 27.59 46.95
N SER A 274 -9.09 27.16 47.61
CA SER A 274 -8.24 26.10 47.10
C SER A 274 -8.96 24.73 46.96
N ASP A 275 -10.07 24.50 47.68
CA ASP A 275 -10.87 23.31 47.61
C ASP A 275 -11.96 23.37 46.51
N GLY A 276 -12.02 24.43 45.73
CA GLY A 276 -13.01 24.63 44.70
C GLY A 276 -14.30 25.25 45.18
N SER A 277 -14.45 25.54 46.48
CA SER A 277 -15.61 26.33 46.98
C SER A 277 -15.44 27.80 46.69
N ILE A 278 -16.57 28.50 46.66
CA ILE A 278 -16.61 29.96 46.43
C ILE A 278 -17.21 30.58 47.69
N THR A 279 -16.51 31.54 48.25
CA THR A 279 -16.97 32.33 49.38
C THR A 279 -17.56 33.67 48.87
N PHE A 280 -18.76 33.96 49.30
CA PHE A 280 -19.44 35.23 49.02
C PHE A 280 -19.56 36.04 50.29
#